data_a21f61985abc02f5c3a4972577bf31da
#
_entry.id   a21f61985abc02f5c3a4972577bf31da
#
_cell.length_a   1.000
_cell.length_b   1.000
_cell.length_c   1.000
_cell.angle_alpha   90.00
_cell.angle_beta   90.00
_cell.angle_gamma   90.00
#
_symmetry.space_group_name_H-M   'P 1'
#
loop_
_entity.id
_entity.type
_entity.pdbx_description
1 polymer ?
#
loop_
_entity_poly.entity_id
_entity_poly.type
_entity_poly.pdbx_seq_one_letter_code
_entity_poly.pdbx_strand_id
1 'polypeptide(L)'
;MANGGGVLKIEFRDKELELCATDEAYALRRMGKKRVRYFNDRINTLRVAQNFAELSLLPGHFHELVGNRKEQWACDLDQPYRLIVWGAEPDKVVIWAEVTEAEIVEIVDYHK
;
A
#
# COMPACT_ATOMS: atom_id res chain seq x y z
N MET A 1 -25.47 -5.12 8.61
CA MET A 1 -24.80 -5.33 8.47
C MET A 1 -23.81 -5.06 8.28
N ALA A 2 -23.65 -4.87 8.50
CA ALA A 2 -22.69 -4.65 8.33
C ALA A 2 -21.94 -4.97 7.70
N ASN A 3 -21.67 -4.70 7.43
CA ASN A 3 -20.91 -5.01 6.84
C ASN A 3 -20.08 -5.58 7.09
N GLY A 4 -20.11 -5.82 7.71
CA GLY A 4 -19.08 -6.57 7.98
C GLY A 4 -18.25 -6.86 6.85
N GLY A 5 -18.00 -7.19 6.19
CA GLY A 5 -17.11 -7.51 5.17
C GLY A 5 -16.48 -6.37 4.43
N GLY A 6 -16.49 -5.23 5.04
CA GLY A 6 -15.84 -4.10 4.41
C GLY A 6 -14.37 -4.38 4.19
N VAL A 7 -13.83 -3.98 3.06
CA VAL A 7 -12.42 -4.10 2.75
C VAL A 7 -11.89 -2.71 2.46
N LEU A 8 -10.57 -2.57 2.49
CA LEU A 8 -9.95 -1.29 2.18
C LEU A 8 -10.31 -0.87 0.76
N LYS A 9 -10.71 0.37 0.63
CA LYS A 9 -10.89 1.00 -0.67
C LYS A 9 -9.54 1.55 -1.10
N ILE A 10 -9.08 1.15 -2.29
CA ILE A 10 -7.75 1.49 -2.75
C ILE A 10 -7.84 2.50 -3.88
N GLU A 11 -7.07 3.57 -3.74
CA GLU A 11 -6.92 4.59 -4.76
C GLU A 11 -5.45 4.78 -5.04
N PHE A 12 -5.12 5.34 -6.18
CA PHE A 12 -3.74 5.56 -6.58
C PHE A 12 -3.51 7.05 -6.79
N ARG A 13 -2.48 7.58 -6.13
CA ARG A 13 -2.08 8.96 -6.37
C ARG A 13 -1.41 9.10 -7.72
N ASP A 14 -0.69 8.07 -8.12
CA ASP A 14 0.16 8.08 -9.31
C ASP A 14 -0.50 7.24 -10.40
N LYS A 15 -0.79 7.88 -11.54
CA LYS A 15 -1.44 7.20 -12.65
C LYS A 15 -0.62 6.03 -13.17
N GLU A 16 0.70 6.14 -13.14
CA GLU A 16 1.53 5.04 -13.61
C GLU A 16 1.42 3.82 -12.70
N LEU A 17 1.33 4.04 -11.39
CA LEU A 17 1.13 2.92 -10.47
C LEU A 17 -0.23 2.28 -10.67
N GLU A 18 -1.24 3.10 -10.96
CA GLU A 18 -2.56 2.55 -11.27
C GLU A 18 -2.50 1.66 -12.52
N LEU A 19 -1.80 2.12 -13.54
CA LEU A 19 -1.63 1.31 -14.75
C LEU A 19 -0.87 0.02 -14.45
N CYS A 20 0.13 0.08 -13.58
CA CYS A 20 0.85 -1.13 -13.19
C CYS A 20 -0.06 -2.13 -12.50
N ALA A 21 -1.06 -1.65 -11.77
CA ALA A 21 -1.98 -2.54 -11.05
C ALA A 21 -3.02 -3.15 -11.96
N THR A 22 -3.28 -2.56 -13.14
CA THR A 22 -4.37 -2.98 -14.01
C THR A 22 -3.90 -3.52 -15.37
N ASP A 23 -2.65 -3.31 -15.72
CA ASP A 23 -2.12 -3.72 -17.03
C ASP A 23 -0.78 -4.41 -16.82
N GLU A 24 -0.79 -5.74 -16.89
CA GLU A 24 0.41 -6.52 -16.58
C GLU A 24 1.56 -6.22 -17.53
N ALA A 25 1.27 -6.06 -18.82
CA ALA A 25 2.34 -5.78 -19.77
C ALA A 25 3.01 -4.44 -19.45
N TYR A 26 2.20 -3.44 -19.10
CA TYR A 26 2.75 -2.15 -18.71
C TYR A 26 3.63 -2.30 -17.46
N ALA A 27 3.13 -3.03 -16.45
CA ALA A 27 3.87 -3.22 -15.21
C ALA A 27 5.22 -3.91 -15.46
N LEU A 28 5.21 -4.93 -16.31
CA LEU A 28 6.44 -5.66 -16.62
C LEU A 28 7.49 -4.75 -17.26
N ARG A 29 7.05 -3.88 -18.17
CA ARG A 29 7.96 -2.95 -18.81
C ARG A 29 8.51 -1.90 -17.83
N ARG A 30 7.68 -1.46 -16.88
CA ARG A 30 8.06 -0.39 -15.96
C ARG A 30 8.87 -0.89 -14.76
N MET A 31 8.53 -2.06 -14.24
CA MET A 31 9.10 -2.53 -12.99
C MET A 31 9.98 -3.75 -13.14
N GLY A 32 9.77 -4.55 -14.18
CA GLY A 32 10.44 -5.83 -14.30
C GLY A 32 9.68 -6.92 -13.55
N LYS A 33 9.97 -8.15 -13.92
CA LYS A 33 9.22 -9.31 -13.48
C LYS A 33 9.22 -9.48 -11.97
N LYS A 34 10.38 -9.29 -11.33
CA LYS A 34 10.49 -9.52 -9.90
C LYS A 34 9.66 -8.53 -9.10
N ARG A 35 9.76 -7.24 -9.45
CA ARG A 35 9.02 -6.23 -8.70
C ARG A 35 7.52 -6.34 -8.94
N VAL A 36 7.12 -6.69 -10.16
CA VAL A 36 5.70 -6.88 -10.47
C VAL A 36 5.09 -7.92 -9.55
N ARG A 37 5.82 -9.02 -9.29
CA ARG A 37 5.31 -10.07 -8.42
C ARG A 37 5.07 -9.54 -7.00
N TYR A 38 6.06 -8.84 -6.44
CA TYR A 38 5.89 -8.26 -5.11
C TYR A 38 4.78 -7.21 -5.09
N PHE A 39 4.76 -6.34 -6.10
CA PHE A 39 3.75 -5.29 -6.18
C PHE A 39 2.35 -5.90 -6.19
N ASN A 40 2.12 -6.90 -7.03
CA ASN A 40 0.81 -7.54 -7.11
C ASN A 40 0.43 -8.18 -5.79
N ASP A 41 1.38 -8.84 -5.13
CA ASP A 41 1.10 -9.46 -3.83
C ASP A 41 0.68 -8.42 -2.81
N ARG A 42 1.35 -7.27 -2.77
CA ARG A 42 1.03 -6.23 -1.80
C ARG A 42 -0.31 -5.58 -2.11
N ILE A 43 -0.59 -5.32 -3.38
CA ILE A 43 -1.89 -4.76 -3.75
C ILE A 43 -3.01 -5.73 -3.38
N ASN A 44 -2.82 -7.02 -3.63
CA ASN A 44 -3.83 -8.01 -3.28
C ASN A 44 -4.03 -8.09 -1.77
N THR A 45 -2.96 -8.00 -0.98
CA THR A 45 -3.09 -7.98 0.48
C THR A 45 -3.89 -6.77 0.94
N LEU A 46 -3.60 -5.61 0.35
CA LEU A 46 -4.36 -4.40 0.67
C LEU A 46 -5.84 -4.58 0.33
N ARG A 47 -6.15 -5.23 -0.79
CA ARG A 47 -7.54 -5.40 -1.22
C ARG A 47 -8.36 -6.27 -0.28
N VAL A 48 -7.73 -7.19 0.45
CA VAL A 48 -8.47 -8.09 1.34
C VAL A 48 -8.46 -7.62 2.80
N ALA A 49 -7.63 -6.67 3.15
CA ALA A 49 -7.60 -6.13 4.50
C ALA A 49 -8.85 -5.31 4.77
N GLN A 50 -9.33 -5.32 6.00
CA GLN A 50 -10.52 -4.58 6.36
C GLN A 50 -10.21 -3.15 6.79
N ASN A 51 -9.03 -2.93 7.34
CA ASN A 51 -8.61 -1.62 7.82
C ASN A 51 -7.10 -1.62 7.97
N PHE A 52 -6.53 -0.45 8.30
CA PHE A 52 -5.08 -0.33 8.40
C PHE A 52 -4.50 -1.12 9.57
N ALA A 53 -5.23 -1.18 10.70
CA ALA A 53 -4.70 -1.94 11.84
C ALA A 53 -4.46 -3.40 11.48
N GLU A 54 -5.31 -3.95 10.62
CA GLU A 54 -5.16 -5.34 10.21
C GLU A 54 -3.92 -5.56 9.36
N LEU A 55 -3.46 -4.54 8.63
CA LEU A 55 -2.32 -4.70 7.73
C LEU A 55 -1.07 -5.18 8.45
N SER A 56 -0.87 -4.75 9.70
CA SER A 56 0.33 -5.17 10.42
C SER A 56 0.36 -6.66 10.72
N LEU A 57 -0.77 -7.34 10.59
CA LEU A 57 -0.89 -8.77 10.83
C LEU A 57 -0.76 -9.60 9.57
N LEU A 58 -0.68 -8.95 8.41
CA LEU A 58 -0.70 -9.64 7.12
C LEU A 58 0.70 -9.67 6.51
N PRO A 59 0.94 -10.59 5.56
CA PRO A 59 2.27 -10.67 4.94
C PRO A 59 2.65 -9.39 4.22
N GLY A 60 3.94 -9.09 4.18
CA GLY A 60 4.46 -7.96 3.42
C GLY A 60 5.12 -6.90 4.27
N HIS A 61 5.17 -7.12 5.59
CA HIS A 61 5.85 -6.18 6.50
C HIS A 61 5.22 -4.78 6.41
N PHE A 62 3.90 -4.73 6.49
CA PHE A 62 3.20 -3.45 6.55
C PHE A 62 3.45 -2.81 7.91
N HIS A 63 3.95 -1.58 7.91
CA HIS A 63 4.26 -0.90 9.15
C HIS A 63 4.13 0.60 8.99
N GLU A 64 3.83 1.25 10.09
CA GLU A 64 3.64 2.69 10.14
C GLU A 64 5.01 3.38 10.10
N LEU A 65 5.08 4.49 9.38
CA LEU A 65 6.30 5.28 9.29
C LEU A 65 6.28 6.42 10.30
N VAL A 66 7.47 6.92 10.63
CA VAL A 66 7.63 8.00 11.61
C VAL A 66 8.32 9.19 10.95
N GLY A 67 8.39 10.29 11.68
CA GLY A 67 9.08 11.48 11.19
C GLY A 67 8.30 12.17 10.11
N ASN A 68 8.97 12.48 9.02
CA ASN A 68 8.37 13.25 7.93
C ASN A 68 7.27 12.49 7.19
N ARG A 69 7.19 11.18 7.41
CA ARG A 69 6.18 10.36 6.74
C ARG A 69 5.10 9.88 7.70
N LYS A 70 4.86 10.65 8.73
CA LYS A 70 3.78 10.37 9.69
C LYS A 70 2.47 10.12 8.94
N GLU A 71 1.66 9.20 9.44
CA GLU A 71 0.40 8.73 8.85
C GLU A 71 0.58 7.96 7.54
N GLN A 72 1.81 7.73 7.10
CA GLN A 72 2.06 6.85 5.97
C GLN A 72 2.54 5.50 6.48
N TRP A 73 2.30 4.50 5.67
CA TRP A 73 2.74 3.13 5.92
C TRP A 73 3.61 2.68 4.77
N ALA A 74 4.46 1.71 5.05
CA ALA A 74 5.27 1.09 4.02
C ALA A 74 5.09 -0.40 4.06
N CYS A 75 5.28 -1.05 2.91
CA CYS A 75 5.40 -2.50 2.85
C CYS A 75 6.53 -2.84 1.90
N ASP A 76 7.06 -4.05 2.06
CA ASP A 76 8.26 -4.45 1.32
C ASP A 76 7.92 -4.89 -0.09
N LEU A 77 8.73 -4.44 -1.03
CA LEU A 77 8.81 -5.00 -2.38
C LEU A 77 10.14 -5.76 -2.46
N ASP A 78 10.66 -5.90 -3.67
CA ASP A 78 12.01 -6.46 -3.81
C ASP A 78 13.00 -5.47 -3.21
N GLN A 79 13.93 -5.98 -2.40
CA GLN A 79 14.87 -5.10 -1.70
C GLN A 79 15.71 -4.31 -2.70
N PRO A 80 15.94 -3.04 -2.46
CA PRO A 80 15.59 -2.25 -1.26
C PRO A 80 14.31 -1.42 -1.40
N TYR A 81 13.41 -1.80 -2.26
CA TYR A 81 12.24 -1.00 -2.61
C TYR A 81 11.09 -1.22 -1.66
N ARG A 82 10.35 -0.16 -1.40
CA ARG A 82 9.16 -0.19 -0.56
C ARG A 82 8.02 0.55 -1.23
N LEU A 83 6.80 0.06 -0.98
CA LEU A 83 5.58 0.72 -1.44
C LEU A 83 5.06 1.58 -0.30
N ILE A 84 4.77 2.84 -0.59
CA ILE A 84 4.26 3.79 0.39
C ILE A 84 2.76 3.92 0.22
N VAL A 85 2.04 3.80 1.33
CA VAL A 85 0.58 3.84 1.37
C VAL A 85 0.16 4.86 2.41
N TRP A 86 -0.79 5.71 2.07
CA TRP A 86 -1.29 6.75 2.96
C TRP A 86 -2.73 6.45 3.32
N GLY A 87 -3.07 6.58 4.59
CA GLY A 87 -4.41 6.22 5.06
C GLY A 87 -5.11 7.26 5.91
N ALA A 88 -4.49 8.41 6.15
CA ALA A 88 -5.12 9.40 7.02
C ALA A 88 -4.58 10.78 6.74
N GLU A 89 -5.38 11.78 7.09
CA GLU A 89 -4.95 13.16 6.94
C GLU A 89 -4.02 13.55 8.09
N PRO A 90 -3.00 14.35 7.81
CA PRO A 90 -1.95 14.61 8.80
C PRO A 90 -2.42 15.26 10.10
N ASP A 91 -3.47 16.04 10.06
CA ASP A 91 -3.88 16.83 11.22
C ASP A 91 -4.84 16.11 12.14
N LYS A 92 -5.14 14.85 11.87
CA LYS A 92 -6.15 14.14 12.64
C LYS A 92 -5.54 13.11 13.56
N VAL A 93 -6.19 12.89 14.70
CA VAL A 93 -5.85 11.75 15.53
C VAL A 93 -6.28 10.50 14.78
N VAL A 94 -5.36 9.57 14.60
CA VAL A 94 -5.61 8.42 13.76
C VAL A 94 -5.88 7.19 14.60
N ILE A 95 -7.00 6.55 14.35
CA ILE A 95 -7.32 5.23 14.90
C ILE A 95 -7.29 4.27 13.71
N TRP A 96 -6.19 3.53 13.60
CA TRP A 96 -5.95 2.74 12.40
C TRP A 96 -7.00 1.67 12.13
N ALA A 97 -7.67 1.18 13.18
CA ALA A 97 -8.75 0.22 13.00
C ALA A 97 -9.97 0.82 12.30
N GLU A 98 -10.05 2.15 12.26
CA GLU A 98 -11.16 2.83 11.60
C GLU A 98 -10.78 3.38 10.23
N VAL A 99 -9.54 3.23 9.82
CA VAL A 99 -9.09 3.75 8.53
C VAL A 99 -9.31 2.68 7.48
N THR A 100 -10.22 2.97 6.55
CA THR A 100 -10.69 2.00 5.56
C THR A 100 -10.42 2.43 4.13
N GLU A 101 -9.69 3.51 3.91
CA GLU A 101 -9.29 3.95 2.58
C GLU A 101 -7.78 4.05 2.53
N ALA A 102 -7.21 3.56 1.46
CA ALA A 102 -5.77 3.54 1.27
C ALA A 102 -5.43 4.22 -0.05
N GLU A 103 -4.49 5.12 -0.01
CA GLU A 103 -3.97 5.73 -1.23
C GLU A 103 -2.57 5.21 -1.48
N ILE A 104 -2.37 4.62 -2.65
CA ILE A 104 -1.05 4.14 -3.05
C ILE A 104 -0.27 5.36 -3.54
N VAL A 105 0.83 5.67 -2.87
CA VAL A 105 1.51 6.93 -3.06
C VAL A 105 2.68 6.82 -4.03
N GLU A 106 3.62 5.93 -3.75
CA GLU A 106 4.84 5.84 -4.55
C GLU A 106 5.63 4.60 -4.16
N ILE A 107 6.59 4.25 -5.00
CA ILE A 107 7.59 3.25 -4.68
C ILE A 107 8.88 4.01 -4.40
N VAL A 108 9.50 3.71 -3.27
CA VAL A 108 10.74 4.38 -2.89
C VAL A 108 11.87 3.37 -2.77
N ASP A 109 13.07 3.85 -2.97
CA ASP A 109 14.30 3.08 -2.85
C ASP A 109 14.95 3.48 -1.53
N TYR A 110 14.96 2.54 -0.58
CA TYR A 110 15.59 2.79 0.72
C TYR A 110 17.06 2.37 0.74
N HIS A 111 17.62 2.13 -0.41
CA HIS A 111 19.03 1.82 -0.50
C HIS A 111 19.87 3.04 -0.11
N LYS A 112 20.89 2.82 0.66
CA LYS A 112 21.76 3.88 1.09
C LYS A 112 23.06 3.86 0.35
#